data_2619bea6f79322a004997870a45980ba
#
_entry.id   2619bea6f79322a004997870a45980ba
#
_cell.length_a   1.000
_cell.length_b   1.000
_cell.length_c   1.000
_cell.angle_alpha   90.00
_cell.angle_beta   90.00
_cell.angle_gamma   90.00
#
_symmetry.space_group_name_H-M   'P 1'
#
loop_
_entity.id
_entity.type
_entity.pdbx_description
1 polymer ?
#
loop_
_entity_poly.entity_id
_entity_poly.type
_entity_poly.pdbx_seq_one_letter_code
_entity_poly.pdbx_strand_id
1 'polypeptide(L)'
;IEELKAYSEDSIPVLDNDNRFLGVITSSNIIDLVDDEMGEDYAMLAGLTAEEDLKEPLKESMKKRMPWLIVLLGLGMVVSSVVGVFENVVTQLPIIMAFQSLILDMAGNVGTQSLAVTIRVLMDESLTGRQKLELVLKEMRIGLCNGALLGILSFVLIGLYIYLFKGKTLLFAYAVSGCIGVALLLAMLISSAVGTCIPLFFKKVGVDPAVASGPLSTTVNDLVAVVTYYGLGWVFLIGVLHLAG
;
A
#
# COMPACT_ATOMS: atom_id res chain seq x y z
N ILE A 1 -25.65 10.26 -0.36
CA ILE A 1 -24.77 11.39 0.03
C ILE A 1 -24.44 12.28 -1.16
N GLU A 2 -23.98 11.75 -2.32
CA GLU A 2 -23.66 12.60 -3.49
C GLU A 2 -24.83 13.46 -3.94
N GLU A 3 -26.05 12.89 -3.98
CA GLU A 3 -27.26 13.65 -4.32
C GLU A 3 -27.56 14.73 -3.26
N LEU A 4 -27.36 14.44 -1.98
CA LEU A 4 -27.60 15.37 -0.88
C LEU A 4 -26.59 16.53 -0.84
N LYS A 5 -25.34 16.30 -1.24
CA LYS A 5 -24.31 17.35 -1.37
C LYS A 5 -24.67 18.42 -2.42
N ALA A 6 -25.50 18.07 -3.39
CA ALA A 6 -25.91 19.01 -4.45
C ALA A 6 -27.02 19.98 -4.01
N TYR A 7 -27.67 19.75 -2.87
CA TYR A 7 -28.71 20.63 -2.33
C TYR A 7 -28.08 21.68 -1.41
N SER A 8 -28.33 22.95 -1.72
CA SER A 8 -27.90 24.11 -0.91
C SER A 8 -28.90 24.51 0.19
N GLU A 9 -29.94 23.70 0.40
CA GLU A 9 -31.01 23.99 1.37
C GLU A 9 -30.62 23.49 2.77
N ASP A 10 -31.03 24.24 3.80
CA ASP A 10 -30.74 23.88 5.20
C ASP A 10 -31.50 22.66 5.68
N SER A 11 -32.55 22.25 4.95
CA SER A 11 -33.37 21.08 5.29
C SER A 11 -34.11 20.52 4.07
N ILE A 12 -34.21 19.18 4.02
CA ILE A 12 -34.87 18.43 2.93
C ILE A 12 -36.04 17.65 3.52
N PRO A 13 -37.31 17.90 3.08
CA PRO A 13 -38.46 17.11 3.53
C PRO A 13 -38.41 15.70 2.92
N VAL A 14 -38.69 14.70 3.76
CA VAL A 14 -38.80 13.30 3.35
C VAL A 14 -40.27 12.91 3.30
N LEU A 15 -40.70 12.38 2.15
CA LEU A 15 -42.07 11.91 1.90
C LEU A 15 -42.07 10.40 1.66
N ASP A 16 -43.16 9.72 2.01
CA ASP A 16 -43.36 8.32 1.62
C ASP A 16 -43.85 8.23 0.14
N ASN A 17 -44.06 7.00 -0.34
CA ASN A 17 -44.52 6.75 -1.69
C ASN A 17 -45.95 7.27 -1.94
N ASP A 18 -46.71 7.60 -0.89
CA ASP A 18 -48.04 8.19 -0.93
C ASP A 18 -48.00 9.73 -0.75
N ASN A 19 -46.83 10.36 -0.85
CA ASN A 19 -46.60 11.79 -0.62
C ASN A 19 -46.95 12.27 0.81
N ARG A 20 -46.90 11.41 1.81
CA ARG A 20 -47.09 11.81 3.20
C ARG A 20 -45.76 12.20 3.81
N PHE A 21 -45.77 13.27 4.56
CA PHE A 21 -44.59 13.79 5.25
C PHE A 21 -44.12 12.79 6.33
N LEU A 22 -42.88 12.32 6.22
CA LEU A 22 -42.21 11.41 7.18
C LEU A 22 -41.31 12.16 8.15
N GLY A 23 -40.63 13.23 7.68
CA GLY A 23 -39.71 13.98 8.49
C GLY A 23 -38.89 14.95 7.67
N VAL A 24 -37.82 15.49 8.28
CA VAL A 24 -36.88 16.43 7.65
C VAL A 24 -35.47 15.95 7.89
N ILE A 25 -34.66 15.91 6.84
CA ILE A 25 -33.23 15.75 6.93
C ILE A 25 -32.61 17.15 7.01
N THR A 26 -31.92 17.47 8.08
CA THR A 26 -31.22 18.76 8.27
C THR A 26 -29.77 18.67 7.85
N SER A 27 -29.12 19.81 7.63
CA SER A 27 -27.68 19.87 7.33
C SER A 27 -26.86 19.22 8.43
N SER A 28 -27.26 19.30 9.70
CA SER A 28 -26.57 18.61 10.80
C SER A 28 -26.64 17.10 10.67
N ASN A 29 -27.80 16.52 10.29
CA ASN A 29 -27.89 15.06 10.07
C ASN A 29 -26.98 14.57 8.93
N ILE A 30 -26.80 15.41 7.90
CA ILE A 30 -25.89 15.07 6.78
C ILE A 30 -24.43 15.13 7.25
N ILE A 31 -24.09 16.13 8.06
CA ILE A 31 -22.73 16.26 8.62
C ILE A 31 -22.41 15.07 9.53
N ASP A 32 -23.32 14.72 10.45
CA ASP A 32 -23.17 13.57 11.35
C ASP A 32 -22.97 12.27 10.55
N LEU A 33 -23.78 12.04 9.52
CA LEU A 33 -23.67 10.86 8.66
C LEU A 33 -22.33 10.82 7.88
N VAL A 34 -21.86 11.97 7.40
CA VAL A 34 -20.57 12.05 6.68
C VAL A 34 -19.41 11.79 7.65
N ASP A 35 -19.51 12.28 8.88
CA ASP A 35 -18.49 12.06 9.92
C ASP A 35 -18.41 10.57 10.30
N ASP A 36 -19.56 9.93 10.52
CA ASP A 36 -19.66 8.49 10.78
C ASP A 36 -19.05 7.65 9.63
N GLU A 37 -19.41 7.95 8.35
CA GLU A 37 -18.84 7.24 7.20
C GLU A 37 -17.33 7.46 7.08
N MET A 38 -16.84 8.68 7.31
CA MET A 38 -15.40 8.95 7.28
C MET A 38 -14.66 8.19 8.40
N GLY A 39 -15.28 8.05 9.57
CA GLY A 39 -14.76 7.27 10.67
C GLY A 39 -14.67 5.78 10.34
N GLU A 40 -15.73 5.21 9.76
CA GLU A 40 -15.75 3.82 9.29
C GLU A 40 -14.68 3.56 8.22
N ASP A 41 -14.58 4.41 7.20
CA ASP A 41 -13.57 4.32 6.14
C ASP A 41 -12.14 4.36 6.71
N TYR A 42 -11.91 5.25 7.69
CA TYR A 42 -10.61 5.34 8.36
C TYR A 42 -10.29 4.07 9.16
N ALA A 43 -11.27 3.52 9.89
CA ALA A 43 -11.12 2.27 10.61
C ALA A 43 -10.81 1.10 9.66
N MET A 44 -11.53 1.00 8.55
CA MET A 44 -11.33 -0.04 7.54
C MET A 44 -9.96 0.06 6.86
N LEU A 45 -9.49 1.27 6.56
CA LEU A 45 -8.13 1.51 6.04
C LEU A 45 -7.03 1.00 7.01
N ALA A 46 -7.30 1.08 8.31
CA ALA A 46 -6.41 0.55 9.33
C ALA A 46 -6.54 -0.97 9.55
N GLY A 47 -7.48 -1.64 8.87
CA GLY A 47 -7.74 -3.07 9.01
C GLY A 47 -8.65 -3.43 10.18
N LEU A 48 -9.47 -2.50 10.64
CA LEU A 48 -10.55 -2.75 11.60
C LEU A 48 -11.83 -3.17 10.87
N THR A 49 -12.69 -3.90 11.52
CA THR A 49 -14.01 -4.27 10.97
C THR A 49 -15.10 -3.24 11.24
N ALA A 50 -14.86 -2.32 12.16
CA ALA A 50 -15.72 -1.20 12.53
C ALA A 50 -14.93 -0.18 13.35
N GLU A 51 -15.50 1.01 13.53
CA GLU A 51 -14.99 2.04 14.45
C GLU A 51 -14.81 1.51 15.88
N GLU A 52 -13.86 2.10 16.60
CA GLU A 52 -13.51 1.74 17.97
C GLU A 52 -13.43 2.98 18.84
N ASP A 53 -14.16 2.95 19.97
CA ASP A 53 -14.20 4.02 20.96
C ASP A 53 -13.17 3.82 22.08
N LEU A 54 -12.70 4.94 22.66
CA LEU A 54 -11.76 4.94 23.79
C LEU A 54 -12.24 4.10 25.00
N LYS A 55 -13.56 4.03 25.20
CA LYS A 55 -14.18 3.32 26.34
C LYS A 55 -14.63 1.90 26.01
N GLU A 56 -14.34 1.42 24.82
CA GLU A 56 -14.76 0.09 24.38
C GLU A 56 -14.09 -1.02 25.20
N PRO A 57 -14.84 -2.06 25.61
CA PRO A 57 -14.28 -3.19 26.33
C PRO A 57 -13.23 -3.95 25.50
N LEU A 58 -12.11 -4.36 26.10
CA LEU A 58 -11.00 -5.07 25.45
C LEU A 58 -11.47 -6.23 24.54
N LYS A 59 -12.46 -6.99 24.98
CA LYS A 59 -12.99 -8.14 24.23
C LYS A 59 -13.64 -7.72 22.90
N GLU A 60 -14.30 -6.58 22.86
CA GLU A 60 -14.95 -6.05 21.66
C GLU A 60 -13.92 -5.47 20.70
N SER A 61 -12.97 -4.68 21.20
CA SER A 61 -11.82 -4.21 20.40
C SER A 61 -11.06 -5.37 19.77
N MET A 62 -10.79 -6.45 20.51
CA MET A 62 -10.15 -7.64 19.96
C MET A 62 -10.97 -8.28 18.83
N LYS A 63 -12.29 -8.36 18.98
CA LYS A 63 -13.16 -8.94 17.93
C LYS A 63 -13.11 -8.15 16.63
N LYS A 64 -12.99 -6.84 16.70
CA LYS A 64 -12.90 -5.96 15.51
C LYS A 64 -11.55 -6.09 14.79
N ARG A 65 -10.47 -6.42 15.51
CA ARG A 65 -9.11 -6.50 14.97
C ARG A 65 -8.69 -7.92 14.55
N MET A 66 -9.08 -8.94 15.32
CA MET A 66 -8.60 -10.31 15.14
C MET A 66 -8.88 -10.93 13.77
N PRO A 67 -10.06 -10.77 13.15
CA PRO A 67 -10.32 -11.38 11.84
C PRO A 67 -9.28 -10.99 10.81
N TRP A 68 -8.95 -9.71 10.75
CA TRP A 68 -7.99 -9.18 9.80
C TRP A 68 -6.55 -9.59 10.13
N LEU A 69 -6.18 -9.59 11.41
CA LEU A 69 -4.86 -10.05 11.86
C LEU A 69 -4.61 -11.52 11.53
N ILE A 70 -5.64 -12.39 11.61
CA ILE A 70 -5.53 -13.80 11.21
C ILE A 70 -5.28 -13.94 9.70
N VAL A 71 -6.00 -13.16 8.88
CA VAL A 71 -5.76 -13.14 7.43
C VAL A 71 -4.34 -12.68 7.13
N LEU A 72 -3.88 -11.61 7.79
CA LEU A 72 -2.52 -11.09 7.61
C LEU A 72 -1.44 -12.06 8.07
N LEU A 73 -1.68 -12.82 9.15
CA LEU A 73 -0.78 -13.88 9.59
C LEU A 73 -0.61 -14.94 8.48
N GLY A 74 -1.72 -15.39 7.88
CA GLY A 74 -1.69 -16.34 6.77
C GLY A 74 -0.94 -15.79 5.54
N LEU A 75 -1.23 -14.55 5.17
CA LEU A 75 -0.55 -13.86 4.06
C LEU A 75 0.95 -13.65 4.35
N GLY A 76 1.31 -13.30 5.58
CA GLY A 76 2.70 -13.17 6.02
C GLY A 76 3.47 -14.49 5.93
N MET A 77 2.81 -15.64 6.20
CA MET A 77 3.41 -16.96 5.99
C MET A 77 3.69 -17.23 4.50
N VAL A 78 2.83 -16.77 3.59
CA VAL A 78 3.07 -16.86 2.14
C VAL A 78 4.29 -16.05 1.76
N VAL A 79 4.40 -14.79 2.21
CA VAL A 79 5.57 -13.94 1.96
C VAL A 79 6.85 -14.61 2.51
N SER A 80 6.82 -15.13 3.72
CA SER A 80 7.94 -15.84 4.33
C SER A 80 8.36 -17.08 3.52
N SER A 81 7.40 -17.82 2.96
CA SER A 81 7.68 -18.96 2.09
C SER A 81 8.36 -18.53 0.79
N VAL A 82 7.98 -17.39 0.22
CA VAL A 82 8.64 -16.83 -0.97
C VAL A 82 10.06 -16.38 -0.65
N VAL A 83 10.30 -15.76 0.52
CA VAL A 83 11.67 -15.46 0.98
C VAL A 83 12.52 -16.73 1.05
N GLY A 84 11.95 -17.84 1.52
CA GLY A 84 12.62 -19.16 1.59
C GLY A 84 13.10 -19.67 0.23
N VAL A 85 12.42 -19.35 -0.88
CA VAL A 85 12.87 -19.71 -2.24
C VAL A 85 14.23 -19.06 -2.57
N PHE A 86 14.50 -17.90 -1.97
CA PHE A 86 15.75 -17.15 -2.19
C PHE A 86 16.85 -17.45 -1.14
N GLU A 87 16.70 -18.52 -0.32
CA GLU A 87 17.68 -18.88 0.71
C GLU A 87 19.12 -18.98 0.18
N ASN A 88 19.28 -19.53 -1.04
CA ASN A 88 20.58 -19.61 -1.69
C ASN A 88 21.21 -18.23 -1.97
N VAL A 89 20.42 -17.21 -2.26
CA VAL A 89 20.90 -15.85 -2.48
C VAL A 89 21.37 -15.24 -1.16
N VAL A 90 20.60 -15.47 -0.11
CA VAL A 90 20.87 -14.98 1.24
C VAL A 90 22.15 -15.63 1.81
N THR A 91 22.33 -16.93 1.64
CA THR A 91 23.52 -17.65 2.14
C THR A 91 24.79 -17.24 1.41
N GLN A 92 24.73 -16.98 0.11
CA GLN A 92 25.88 -16.55 -0.68
C GLN A 92 26.23 -15.05 -0.47
N LEU A 93 25.22 -14.21 -0.23
CA LEU A 93 25.36 -12.77 -0.04
C LEU A 93 24.59 -12.27 1.19
N PRO A 94 25.03 -12.58 2.42
CA PRO A 94 24.32 -12.21 3.64
C PRO A 94 24.08 -10.69 3.80
N ILE A 95 24.90 -9.86 3.15
CA ILE A 95 24.74 -8.40 3.19
C ILE A 95 23.41 -7.93 2.59
N ILE A 96 22.82 -8.70 1.67
CA ILE A 96 21.52 -8.39 1.06
C ILE A 96 20.42 -8.36 2.13
N MET A 97 20.45 -9.26 3.11
CA MET A 97 19.45 -9.28 4.20
C MET A 97 19.40 -7.96 4.99
N ALA A 98 20.56 -7.31 5.16
CA ALA A 98 20.63 -6.08 5.94
C ALA A 98 19.80 -4.93 5.35
N PHE A 99 19.51 -4.97 4.05
CA PHE A 99 18.76 -3.92 3.35
C PHE A 99 17.36 -4.36 2.90
N GLN A 100 16.93 -5.59 3.23
CA GLN A 100 15.60 -6.09 2.90
C GLN A 100 14.51 -5.17 3.47
N SER A 101 14.59 -4.84 4.75
CA SER A 101 13.61 -4.00 5.43
C SER A 101 13.44 -2.64 4.76
N LEU A 102 14.53 -2.04 4.28
CA LEU A 102 14.50 -0.77 3.56
C LEU A 102 13.67 -0.87 2.27
N ILE A 103 13.84 -1.96 1.50
CA ILE A 103 13.09 -2.15 0.24
C ILE A 103 11.61 -2.39 0.51
N LEU A 104 11.29 -3.25 1.50
CA LEU A 104 9.91 -3.55 1.87
C LEU A 104 9.20 -2.29 2.38
N ASP A 105 9.84 -1.53 3.27
CA ASP A 105 9.29 -0.31 3.83
C ASP A 105 8.99 0.74 2.73
N MET A 106 9.93 0.98 1.83
CA MET A 106 9.72 1.94 0.75
C MET A 106 8.62 1.50 -0.23
N ALA A 107 8.57 0.21 -0.58
CA ALA A 107 7.52 -0.36 -1.42
C ALA A 107 6.14 -0.26 -0.76
N GLY A 108 6.05 -0.62 0.52
CA GLY A 108 4.83 -0.51 1.33
C GLY A 108 4.33 0.92 1.41
N ASN A 109 5.21 1.86 1.73
CA ASN A 109 4.86 3.28 1.88
C ASN A 109 4.35 3.88 0.57
N VAL A 110 5.03 3.68 -0.55
CA VAL A 110 4.58 4.23 -1.84
C VAL A 110 3.27 3.59 -2.30
N GLY A 111 3.11 2.29 -2.07
CA GLY A 111 1.86 1.59 -2.37
C GLY A 111 0.68 2.13 -1.55
N THR A 112 0.90 2.37 -0.25
CA THR A 112 -0.11 2.96 0.64
C THR A 112 -0.45 4.41 0.24
N GLN A 113 0.52 5.21 -0.22
CA GLN A 113 0.25 6.55 -0.75
C GLN A 113 -0.63 6.50 -2.01
N SER A 114 -0.30 5.64 -2.97
CA SER A 114 -1.11 5.47 -4.19
C SER A 114 -2.50 4.92 -3.89
N LEU A 115 -2.61 4.03 -2.89
CA LEU A 115 -3.86 3.52 -2.36
C LEU A 115 -4.75 4.65 -1.83
N ALA A 116 -4.23 5.47 -0.92
CA ALA A 116 -4.97 6.56 -0.29
C ALA A 116 -5.48 7.58 -1.33
N VAL A 117 -4.64 7.94 -2.31
CA VAL A 117 -5.04 8.81 -3.44
C VAL A 117 -6.16 8.17 -4.24
N THR A 118 -6.06 6.87 -4.53
CA THR A 118 -7.06 6.16 -5.34
C THR A 118 -8.40 6.05 -4.63
N ILE A 119 -8.41 5.71 -3.34
CA ILE A 119 -9.65 5.67 -2.53
C ILE A 119 -10.31 7.05 -2.55
N ARG A 120 -9.53 8.11 -2.28
CA ARG A 120 -10.04 9.48 -2.30
C ARG A 120 -10.71 9.85 -3.62
N VAL A 121 -10.08 9.53 -4.75
CA VAL A 121 -10.64 9.78 -6.08
C VAL A 121 -11.90 8.95 -6.35
N LEU A 122 -11.95 7.70 -5.85
CA LEU A 122 -13.11 6.82 -5.99
C LEU A 122 -14.31 7.23 -5.13
N MET A 123 -14.10 7.96 -4.05
CA MET A 123 -15.16 8.54 -3.23
C MET A 123 -15.81 9.77 -3.89
N ASP A 124 -15.02 10.58 -4.60
CA ASP A 124 -15.50 11.83 -5.19
C ASP A 124 -16.05 11.67 -6.62
N GLU A 125 -15.61 10.63 -7.38
CA GLU A 125 -15.91 10.54 -8.81
C GLU A 125 -16.28 9.12 -9.27
N SER A 126 -17.25 9.02 -10.15
CA SER A 126 -17.53 7.81 -10.94
C SER A 126 -16.61 7.75 -12.16
N LEU A 127 -15.48 7.06 -12.04
CA LEU A 127 -14.46 7.00 -13.08
C LEU A 127 -14.84 6.11 -14.26
N THR A 128 -14.66 6.63 -15.47
CA THR A 128 -14.69 5.85 -16.71
C THR A 128 -13.46 4.93 -16.82
N GLY A 129 -13.53 3.89 -17.67
CA GLY A 129 -12.39 2.98 -17.86
C GLY A 129 -11.09 3.68 -18.28
N ARG A 130 -11.19 4.76 -19.08
CA ARG A 130 -10.04 5.56 -19.52
C ARG A 130 -9.42 6.34 -18.35
N GLN A 131 -10.24 6.98 -17.52
CA GLN A 131 -9.79 7.72 -16.34
C GLN A 131 -9.12 6.79 -15.31
N LYS A 132 -9.63 5.55 -15.14
CA LYS A 132 -8.97 4.53 -14.30
C LYS A 132 -7.57 4.21 -14.78
N LEU A 133 -7.39 4.03 -16.10
CA LEU A 133 -6.06 3.78 -16.67
C LEU A 133 -5.15 5.00 -16.51
N GLU A 134 -5.66 6.20 -16.74
CA GLU A 134 -4.91 7.45 -16.56
C GLU A 134 -4.45 7.62 -15.10
N LEU A 135 -5.28 7.23 -14.11
CA LEU A 135 -4.92 7.24 -12.70
C LEU A 135 -3.78 6.23 -12.41
N VAL A 136 -3.90 4.99 -12.88
CA VAL A 136 -2.83 3.98 -12.72
C VAL A 136 -1.51 4.47 -13.33
N LEU A 137 -1.54 5.00 -14.55
CA LEU A 137 -0.35 5.51 -15.22
C LEU A 137 0.24 6.74 -14.52
N LYS A 138 -0.58 7.59 -13.94
CA LYS A 138 -0.14 8.73 -13.15
C LYS A 138 0.61 8.26 -11.90
N GLU A 139 0.02 7.36 -11.12
CA GLU A 139 0.63 6.84 -9.90
C GLU A 139 1.92 6.05 -10.20
N MET A 140 1.95 5.25 -11.27
CA MET A 140 3.16 4.58 -11.75
C MET A 140 4.28 5.58 -12.09
N ARG A 141 3.98 6.70 -12.74
CA ARG A 141 4.98 7.74 -13.04
C ARG A 141 5.52 8.36 -11.75
N ILE A 142 4.66 8.60 -10.77
CA ILE A 142 5.07 9.11 -9.45
C ILE A 142 6.00 8.08 -8.77
N GLY A 143 5.59 6.80 -8.75
CA GLY A 143 6.42 5.71 -8.22
C GLY A 143 7.77 5.57 -8.92
N LEU A 144 7.80 5.72 -10.24
CA LEU A 144 9.03 5.71 -11.03
C LEU A 144 9.96 6.88 -10.67
N CYS A 145 9.42 8.09 -10.58
CA CYS A 145 10.21 9.29 -10.23
C CYS A 145 10.76 9.19 -8.81
N ASN A 146 9.93 8.83 -7.84
CA ASN A 146 10.33 8.65 -6.46
C ASN A 146 11.36 7.51 -6.33
N GLY A 147 11.12 6.39 -7.00
CA GLY A 147 12.04 5.25 -7.04
C GLY A 147 13.39 5.59 -7.67
N ALA A 148 13.41 6.40 -8.72
CA ALA A 148 14.66 6.87 -9.34
C ALA A 148 15.45 7.80 -8.40
N LEU A 149 14.78 8.76 -7.77
CA LEU A 149 15.42 9.70 -6.83
C LEU A 149 15.99 8.95 -5.61
N LEU A 150 15.18 8.11 -4.97
CA LEU A 150 15.60 7.33 -3.81
C LEU A 150 16.60 6.22 -4.18
N GLY A 151 16.49 5.65 -5.37
CA GLY A 151 17.44 4.69 -5.91
C GLY A 151 18.84 5.28 -6.09
N ILE A 152 18.94 6.49 -6.65
CA ILE A 152 20.20 7.23 -6.78
C ILE A 152 20.75 7.60 -5.38
N LEU A 153 19.90 8.10 -4.49
CA LEU A 153 20.31 8.44 -3.14
C LEU A 153 20.83 7.20 -2.37
N SER A 154 20.12 6.08 -2.47
CA SER A 154 20.54 4.83 -1.83
C SER A 154 21.82 4.28 -2.44
N PHE A 155 22.01 4.39 -3.75
CA PHE A 155 23.25 4.01 -4.41
C PHE A 155 24.47 4.69 -3.78
N VAL A 156 24.37 6.01 -3.56
CA VAL A 156 25.46 6.79 -2.95
C VAL A 156 25.61 6.45 -1.47
N LEU A 157 24.53 6.54 -0.69
CA LEU A 157 24.60 6.41 0.77
C LEU A 157 24.94 4.97 1.20
N ILE A 158 24.31 3.97 0.61
CA ILE A 158 24.55 2.56 0.95
C ILE A 158 25.91 2.11 0.43
N GLY A 159 26.30 2.54 -0.77
CA GLY A 159 27.64 2.27 -1.29
C GLY A 159 28.75 2.77 -0.35
N LEU A 160 28.61 4.03 0.09
CA LEU A 160 29.52 4.63 1.06
C LEU A 160 29.47 3.90 2.41
N TYR A 161 28.29 3.56 2.91
CA TYR A 161 28.11 2.81 4.15
C TYR A 161 28.80 1.44 4.10
N ILE A 162 28.59 0.67 3.03
CA ILE A 162 29.22 -0.66 2.86
C ILE A 162 30.74 -0.52 2.79
N TYR A 163 31.24 0.46 2.04
CA TYR A 163 32.68 0.69 1.91
C TYR A 163 33.32 1.07 3.23
N LEU A 164 32.80 2.07 3.94
CA LEU A 164 33.41 2.62 5.16
C LEU A 164 33.20 1.73 6.39
N PHE A 165 32.02 1.15 6.57
CA PHE A 165 31.63 0.46 7.82
C PHE A 165 31.68 -1.07 7.73
N LYS A 166 31.57 -1.64 6.52
CA LYS A 166 31.65 -3.10 6.33
C LYS A 166 32.99 -3.57 5.80
N GLY A 167 33.91 -2.65 5.51
CA GLY A 167 35.28 -2.98 5.06
C GLY A 167 35.31 -3.76 3.74
N LYS A 168 34.29 -3.61 2.88
CA LYS A 168 34.25 -4.26 1.57
C LYS A 168 34.94 -3.43 0.51
N THR A 169 35.35 -4.07 -0.59
CA THR A 169 35.98 -3.33 -1.71
C THR A 169 34.97 -2.33 -2.32
N LEU A 170 35.47 -1.26 -2.91
CA LEU A 170 34.67 -0.22 -3.56
C LEU A 170 33.74 -0.82 -4.63
N LEU A 171 34.30 -1.73 -5.44
CA LEU A 171 33.51 -2.41 -6.49
C LEU A 171 32.34 -3.20 -5.91
N PHE A 172 32.58 -4.00 -4.87
CA PHE A 172 31.56 -4.77 -4.20
C PHE A 172 30.48 -3.86 -3.58
N ALA A 173 30.91 -2.80 -2.87
CA ALA A 173 30.00 -1.86 -2.22
C ALA A 173 29.04 -1.20 -3.21
N TYR A 174 29.56 -0.70 -4.32
CA TYR A 174 28.75 -0.03 -5.34
C TYR A 174 27.98 -0.99 -6.26
N ALA A 175 28.44 -2.23 -6.44
CA ALA A 175 27.66 -3.27 -7.10
C ALA A 175 26.40 -3.64 -6.28
N VAL A 176 26.56 -3.86 -4.97
CA VAL A 176 25.43 -4.16 -4.06
C VAL A 176 24.48 -2.96 -3.96
N SER A 177 25.00 -1.75 -3.75
CA SER A 177 24.15 -0.55 -3.65
C SER A 177 23.45 -0.22 -4.95
N GLY A 178 24.05 -0.49 -6.10
CA GLY A 178 23.42 -0.36 -7.42
C GLY A 178 22.24 -1.33 -7.59
N CYS A 179 22.44 -2.58 -7.17
CA CYS A 179 21.34 -3.57 -7.15
C CYS A 179 20.18 -3.11 -6.25
N ILE A 180 20.48 -2.57 -5.06
CA ILE A 180 19.49 -2.00 -4.14
C ILE A 180 18.75 -0.82 -4.78
N GLY A 181 19.47 0.11 -5.43
CA GLY A 181 18.89 1.27 -6.10
C GLY A 181 17.92 0.89 -7.22
N VAL A 182 18.31 -0.10 -8.05
CA VAL A 182 17.42 -0.63 -9.10
C VAL A 182 16.22 -1.37 -8.49
N ALA A 183 16.45 -2.14 -7.42
CA ALA A 183 15.35 -2.82 -6.71
C ALA A 183 14.34 -1.83 -6.13
N LEU A 184 14.80 -0.72 -5.52
CA LEU A 184 13.94 0.36 -5.04
C LEU A 184 13.10 0.96 -6.17
N LEU A 185 13.74 1.29 -7.29
CA LEU A 185 13.04 1.85 -8.45
C LEU A 185 11.91 0.93 -8.95
N LEU A 186 12.21 -0.35 -9.16
CA LEU A 186 11.25 -1.32 -9.66
C LEU A 186 10.17 -1.65 -8.63
N ALA A 187 10.54 -1.85 -7.37
CA ALA A 187 9.60 -2.13 -6.29
C ALA A 187 8.61 -0.97 -6.12
N MET A 188 9.08 0.28 -6.08
CA MET A 188 8.21 1.45 -5.93
C MET A 188 7.31 1.67 -7.15
N LEU A 189 7.82 1.45 -8.37
CA LEU A 189 7.02 1.51 -9.60
C LEU A 189 5.86 0.50 -9.57
N ILE A 190 6.16 -0.76 -9.24
CA ILE A 190 5.16 -1.83 -9.22
C ILE A 190 4.19 -1.64 -8.05
N SER A 191 4.69 -1.26 -6.87
CA SER A 191 3.86 -1.03 -5.68
C SER A 191 2.89 0.15 -5.86
N SER A 192 3.28 1.21 -6.58
CA SER A 192 2.34 2.28 -6.95
C SER A 192 1.20 1.76 -7.84
N ALA A 193 1.52 0.90 -8.81
CA ALA A 193 0.50 0.27 -9.65
C ALA A 193 -0.43 -0.64 -8.83
N VAL A 194 0.13 -1.46 -7.94
CA VAL A 194 -0.62 -2.37 -7.06
C VAL A 194 -1.52 -1.58 -6.11
N GLY A 195 -1.00 -0.55 -5.45
CA GLY A 195 -1.76 0.33 -4.56
C GLY A 195 -2.95 1.01 -5.25
N THR A 196 -2.83 1.30 -6.54
CA THR A 196 -3.93 1.86 -7.34
C THR A 196 -4.89 0.78 -7.86
N CYS A 197 -4.37 -0.37 -8.31
CA CYS A 197 -5.21 -1.41 -8.91
C CYS A 197 -6.09 -2.14 -7.88
N ILE A 198 -5.62 -2.32 -6.64
CA ILE A 198 -6.37 -3.02 -5.59
C ILE A 198 -7.73 -2.35 -5.32
N PRO A 199 -7.83 -1.06 -4.96
CA PRO A 199 -9.12 -0.42 -4.70
C PRO A 199 -10.00 -0.33 -5.95
N LEU A 200 -9.42 -0.15 -7.14
CA LEU A 200 -10.16 -0.20 -8.41
C LEU A 200 -10.80 -1.58 -8.66
N PHE A 201 -10.10 -2.65 -8.29
CA PHE A 201 -10.61 -4.01 -8.38
C PHE A 201 -11.77 -4.23 -7.40
N PHE A 202 -11.63 -3.82 -6.13
CA PHE A 202 -12.69 -3.98 -5.13
C PHE A 202 -13.95 -3.20 -5.52
N LYS A 203 -13.82 -1.95 -5.96
CA LYS A 203 -14.95 -1.18 -6.49
C LYS A 203 -15.65 -1.89 -7.67
N LYS A 204 -14.88 -2.55 -8.55
CA LYS A 204 -15.44 -3.29 -9.69
C LYS A 204 -16.26 -4.51 -9.27
N VAL A 205 -15.88 -5.19 -8.21
CA VAL A 205 -16.61 -6.38 -7.70
C VAL A 205 -17.69 -6.03 -6.68
N GLY A 206 -17.94 -4.72 -6.43
CA GLY A 206 -19.00 -4.26 -5.53
C GLY A 206 -18.64 -4.35 -4.05
N VAL A 207 -17.35 -4.47 -3.73
CA VAL A 207 -16.82 -4.41 -2.37
C VAL A 207 -16.27 -3.02 -2.13
N ASP A 208 -16.47 -2.49 -0.93
CA ASP A 208 -15.93 -1.21 -0.54
C ASP A 208 -14.41 -1.20 -0.69
N PRO A 209 -13.85 -0.24 -1.45
CA PRO A 209 -12.41 -0.11 -1.62
C PRO A 209 -11.63 0.07 -0.31
N ALA A 210 -12.21 0.68 0.71
CA ALA A 210 -11.56 0.90 2.01
C ALA A 210 -11.36 -0.41 2.78
N VAL A 211 -12.35 -1.33 2.73
CA VAL A 211 -12.39 -2.58 3.51
C VAL A 211 -11.17 -3.49 3.34
N ALA A 212 -10.66 -3.60 2.13
CA ALA A 212 -9.63 -4.60 1.82
C ALA A 212 -8.26 -3.99 1.50
N SER A 213 -8.17 -2.67 1.54
CA SER A 213 -7.09 -2.00 0.83
C SER A 213 -5.80 -1.85 1.63
N GLY A 214 -5.87 -1.45 2.90
CA GLY A 214 -4.67 -1.12 3.68
C GLY A 214 -3.73 -2.32 3.86
N PRO A 215 -4.06 -3.25 4.76
CA PRO A 215 -3.16 -4.35 5.11
C PRO A 215 -2.94 -5.37 3.98
N LEU A 216 -3.93 -5.59 3.11
CA LEU A 216 -3.77 -6.45 1.93
C LEU A 216 -2.78 -5.83 0.94
N SER A 217 -2.91 -4.52 0.68
CA SER A 217 -2.00 -3.79 -0.20
C SER A 217 -0.57 -3.87 0.31
N THR A 218 -0.35 -3.69 1.62
CA THR A 218 0.98 -3.79 2.23
C THR A 218 1.57 -5.19 2.00
N THR A 219 0.81 -6.26 2.24
CA THR A 219 1.31 -7.63 2.06
C THR A 219 1.65 -7.94 0.59
N VAL A 220 0.83 -7.46 -0.36
CA VAL A 220 1.13 -7.62 -1.79
C VAL A 220 2.38 -6.82 -2.17
N ASN A 221 2.55 -5.62 -1.63
CA ASN A 221 3.75 -4.80 -1.84
C ASN A 221 5.00 -5.46 -1.26
N ASP A 222 4.90 -6.11 -0.09
CA ASP A 222 5.99 -6.88 0.51
C ASP A 222 6.41 -8.03 -0.40
N LEU A 223 5.44 -8.76 -0.96
CA LEU A 223 5.71 -9.82 -1.93
C LEU A 223 6.42 -9.30 -3.18
N VAL A 224 5.94 -8.20 -3.75
CA VAL A 224 6.57 -7.52 -4.90
C VAL A 224 8.00 -7.11 -4.56
N ALA A 225 8.20 -6.50 -3.40
CA ALA A 225 9.52 -6.04 -2.93
C ALA A 225 10.50 -7.21 -2.77
N VAL A 226 10.08 -8.30 -2.12
CA VAL A 226 10.88 -9.51 -1.92
C VAL A 226 11.30 -10.12 -3.25
N VAL A 227 10.35 -10.38 -4.15
CA VAL A 227 10.63 -11.01 -5.45
C VAL A 227 11.54 -10.12 -6.29
N THR A 228 11.29 -8.81 -6.32
CA THR A 228 12.10 -7.85 -7.08
C THR A 228 13.52 -7.79 -6.52
N TYR A 229 13.66 -7.65 -5.21
CA TYR A 229 14.95 -7.46 -4.56
C TYR A 229 15.84 -8.70 -4.64
N TYR A 230 15.33 -9.84 -4.20
CA TYR A 230 16.11 -11.07 -4.23
C TYR A 230 16.28 -11.62 -5.65
N GLY A 231 15.29 -11.43 -6.52
CA GLY A 231 15.40 -11.78 -7.93
C GLY A 231 16.52 -11.00 -8.63
N LEU A 232 16.60 -9.68 -8.41
CA LEU A 232 17.70 -8.87 -8.90
C LEU A 232 19.03 -9.26 -8.27
N GLY A 233 19.09 -9.51 -6.97
CA GLY A 233 20.28 -9.99 -6.29
C GLY A 233 20.80 -11.30 -6.90
N TRP A 234 19.90 -12.23 -7.17
CA TRP A 234 20.24 -13.49 -7.82
C TRP A 234 20.80 -13.28 -9.22
N VAL A 235 20.07 -12.57 -10.06
CA VAL A 235 20.45 -12.37 -11.47
C VAL A 235 21.71 -11.53 -11.60
N PHE A 236 21.78 -10.37 -10.93
CA PHE A 236 22.88 -9.43 -11.13
C PHE A 236 24.12 -9.77 -10.29
N LEU A 237 23.96 -9.95 -8.97
CA LEU A 237 25.12 -10.08 -8.10
C LEU A 237 25.75 -11.48 -8.19
N ILE A 238 24.93 -12.52 -8.30
CA ILE A 238 25.42 -13.90 -8.40
C ILE A 238 25.63 -14.30 -9.85
N GLY A 239 24.62 -14.10 -10.72
CA GLY A 239 24.65 -14.59 -12.11
C GLY A 239 25.57 -13.81 -13.03
N VAL A 240 25.61 -12.46 -12.93
CA VAL A 240 26.40 -11.61 -13.85
C VAL A 240 27.73 -11.22 -13.25
N LEU A 241 27.76 -10.77 -12.00
CA LEU A 241 28.98 -10.25 -11.35
C LEU A 241 29.77 -11.30 -10.59
N HIS A 242 29.23 -12.52 -10.42
CA HIS A 242 29.88 -13.65 -9.72
C HIS A 242 30.46 -13.24 -8.36
N LEU A 243 29.75 -12.38 -7.60
CA LEU A 243 30.18 -11.88 -6.30
C LEU A 243 29.96 -12.88 -5.15
N ALA A 244 29.37 -14.02 -5.44
CA ALA A 244 29.27 -15.15 -4.53
C ALA A 244 30.64 -15.83 -4.45
N GLY A 245 31.30 -15.71 -3.31
CA GLY A 245 32.58 -16.35 -2.99
C GLY A 245 32.54 -17.07 -1.68
#